data_60e95d0ec7f9f009151b15137e46387b
#
_entry.id   60e95d0ec7f9f009151b15137e46387b
#
_cell.length_a   1.000
_cell.length_b   1.000
_cell.length_c   1.000
_cell.angle_alpha   90.00
_cell.angle_beta   90.00
_cell.angle_gamma   90.00
#
_symmetry.space_group_name_H-M   'P 1'
#
loop_
_entity.id
_entity.type
_entity.pdbx_description
1 polymer ?
#
loop_
_entity_poly.entity_id
_entity_poly.type
_entity_poly.pdbx_seq_one_letter_code
_entity_poly.pdbx_strand_id
1 'polypeptide(L)'
;MGHSWVEVEIYDLERKKSKKVNALVDTGASLTVLPKKLADELEIKPIKEERVATGAGEIKVERGRAWIKLKDKEDVFPVWISDFVDKVLLGVVILESFGFEVDPATGKLKERPLLLY
;
A
#
# COMPACT_ATOMS: atom_id res chain seq x y z
N MET A 1 -9.12 -20.03 -1.22
CA MET A 1 -8.90 -18.82 -0.44
C MET A 1 -9.16 -17.59 -1.28
N GLY A 2 -9.97 -16.69 -0.77
CA GLY A 2 -10.25 -15.45 -1.47
C GLY A 2 -9.20 -14.40 -1.19
N HIS A 3 -9.23 -13.36 -2.01
CA HIS A 3 -8.43 -12.17 -1.75
C HIS A 3 -9.22 -11.19 -0.89
N SER A 4 -8.52 -10.40 -0.10
CA SER A 4 -9.12 -9.35 0.72
C SER A 4 -8.94 -8.02 0.01
N TRP A 5 -10.05 -7.35 -0.26
CA TRP A 5 -10.06 -6.03 -0.90
C TRP A 5 -10.57 -5.01 0.10
N VAL A 6 -9.99 -3.83 0.06
CA VAL A 6 -10.41 -2.74 0.92
C VAL A 6 -10.27 -1.42 0.17
N GLU A 7 -11.20 -0.50 0.40
CA GLU A 7 -11.10 0.83 -0.19
C GLU A 7 -10.10 1.67 0.59
N VAL A 8 -9.19 2.32 -0.14
CA VAL A 8 -8.24 3.27 0.43
C VAL A 8 -8.29 4.56 -0.38
N GLU A 9 -7.88 5.65 0.24
CA GLU A 9 -7.68 6.90 -0.46
C GLU A 9 -6.20 7.24 -0.41
N ILE A 10 -5.63 7.54 -1.58
CA ILE A 10 -4.21 7.80 -1.72
C ILE A 10 -4.04 9.24 -2.16
N TYR A 11 -3.14 9.96 -1.50
CA TYR A 11 -2.87 11.37 -1.76
C TYR A 11 -1.38 11.56 -2.02
N ASP A 12 -1.06 12.57 -2.84
CA ASP A 12 0.32 13.05 -2.90
C ASP A 12 0.71 13.69 -1.55
N LEU A 13 2.00 13.93 -1.34
CA LEU A 13 2.49 14.45 -0.05
C LEU A 13 1.91 15.80 0.32
N GLU A 14 1.65 16.65 -0.65
CA GLU A 14 1.06 17.97 -0.42
C GLU A 14 -0.46 17.94 -0.34
N ARG A 15 -1.05 16.76 -0.55
CA ARG A 15 -2.49 16.51 -0.49
C ARG A 15 -3.29 17.34 -1.49
N LYS A 16 -2.69 17.65 -2.63
CA LYS A 16 -3.35 18.40 -3.71
C LYS A 16 -4.22 17.50 -4.57
N LYS A 17 -3.85 16.23 -4.68
CA LYS A 17 -4.57 15.25 -5.49
C LYS A 17 -4.80 14.01 -4.66
N SER A 18 -5.92 13.35 -4.93
CA SER A 18 -6.23 12.08 -4.27
C SER A 18 -7.08 11.21 -5.17
N LYS A 19 -7.13 9.94 -4.84
CA LYS A 19 -8.00 8.99 -5.51
C LYS A 19 -8.39 7.87 -4.56
N LYS A 20 -9.66 7.53 -4.56
CA LYS A 20 -10.16 6.35 -3.85
C LYS A 20 -10.04 5.16 -4.78
N VAL A 21 -9.45 4.09 -4.29
CA VAL A 21 -9.24 2.86 -5.06
C VAL A 21 -9.50 1.66 -4.18
N ASN A 22 -9.86 0.55 -4.81
CA ASN A 22 -9.91 -0.73 -4.13
C ASN A 22 -8.51 -1.33 -4.18
N ALA A 23 -7.97 -1.63 -3.00
CA ALA A 23 -6.65 -2.20 -2.86
C ALA A 23 -6.75 -3.65 -2.46
N LEU A 24 -5.84 -4.46 -2.97
CA LEU A 24 -5.70 -5.84 -2.58
C LEU A 24 -4.78 -5.91 -1.37
N VAL A 25 -5.24 -6.54 -0.30
CA VAL A 25 -4.39 -6.74 0.89
C VAL A 25 -3.40 -7.85 0.59
N ASP A 26 -2.11 -7.52 0.66
CA ASP A 26 -1.03 -8.46 0.37
C ASP A 26 -0.03 -8.47 1.53
N THR A 27 -0.22 -9.41 2.45
CA THR A 27 0.65 -9.54 3.61
C THR A 27 2.06 -10.04 3.26
N GLY A 28 2.27 -10.49 2.04
CA GLY A 28 3.60 -10.84 1.54
C GLY A 28 4.40 -9.64 1.05
N ALA A 29 3.75 -8.50 0.84
CA ALA A 29 4.44 -7.29 0.42
C ALA A 29 4.86 -6.49 1.65
N SER A 30 6.13 -6.09 1.71
CA SER A 30 6.63 -5.27 2.81
C SER A 30 6.02 -3.88 2.79
N LEU A 31 6.08 -3.23 1.64
CA LEU A 31 5.50 -1.90 1.45
C LEU A 31 4.30 -1.98 0.52
N THR A 32 3.44 -0.98 0.63
CA THR A 32 2.35 -0.81 -0.32
C THR A 32 2.93 -0.51 -1.70
N VAL A 33 2.34 -1.13 -2.71
CA VAL A 33 2.78 -0.97 -4.10
C VAL A 33 1.70 -0.23 -4.87
N LEU A 34 2.09 0.85 -5.53
CA LEU A 34 1.20 1.62 -6.40
C LEU A 34 1.55 1.33 -7.85
N PRO A 35 0.53 1.14 -8.72
CA PRO A 35 0.79 1.13 -10.15
C PRO A 35 1.40 2.46 -10.58
N LYS A 36 2.37 2.42 -11.49
CA LYS A 36 3.01 3.64 -11.99
C LYS A 36 2.00 4.62 -12.56
N LYS A 37 0.99 4.13 -13.25
CA LYS A 37 -0.06 4.97 -13.82
C LYS A 37 -0.77 5.78 -12.75
N LEU A 38 -1.09 5.17 -11.62
CA LEU A 38 -1.73 5.86 -10.51
C LEU A 38 -0.79 6.89 -9.88
N ALA A 39 0.47 6.52 -9.67
CA ALA A 39 1.44 7.45 -9.10
C ALA A 39 1.63 8.67 -10.01
N ASP A 40 1.69 8.47 -11.32
CA ASP A 40 1.79 9.57 -12.28
C ASP A 40 0.55 10.46 -12.23
N GLU A 41 -0.63 9.85 -12.17
CA GLU A 41 -1.90 10.56 -12.10
C GLU A 41 -1.98 11.46 -10.86
N LEU A 42 -1.47 10.97 -9.73
CA LEU A 42 -1.45 11.71 -8.47
C LEU A 42 -0.20 12.59 -8.31
N GLU A 43 0.68 12.56 -9.29
CA GLU A 43 1.95 13.30 -9.24
C GLU A 43 2.80 12.94 -8.03
N ILE A 44 2.77 11.66 -7.65
CA ILE A 44 3.65 11.14 -6.61
C ILE A 44 5.02 10.92 -7.22
N LYS A 45 5.98 11.73 -6.81
CA LYS A 45 7.32 11.71 -7.39
C LYS A 45 8.20 10.67 -6.71
N PRO A 46 8.90 9.84 -7.49
CA PRO A 46 9.83 8.89 -6.88
C PRO A 46 11.02 9.62 -6.25
N ILE A 47 11.52 9.05 -5.16
CA ILE A 47 12.67 9.56 -4.43
C ILE A 47 13.93 8.84 -4.90
N LYS A 48 13.83 7.55 -5.17
CA LYS A 48 14.96 6.71 -5.60
C LYS A 48 14.47 5.43 -6.24
N GLU A 49 15.40 4.69 -6.82
CA GLU A 49 15.15 3.34 -7.32
C GLU A 49 15.65 2.32 -6.30
N GLU A 50 14.99 1.17 -6.25
CA GLU A 50 15.38 0.05 -5.39
C GLU A 50 15.21 -1.26 -6.14
N ARG A 51 15.97 -2.26 -5.73
CA ARG A 51 15.77 -3.63 -6.18
C ARG A 51 14.98 -4.36 -5.11
N VAL A 52 13.95 -5.08 -5.52
CA VAL A 52 13.11 -5.84 -4.60
C VAL A 52 13.01 -7.28 -5.11
N ALA A 53 12.97 -8.21 -4.18
CA ALA A 53 12.84 -9.62 -4.51
C ALA A 53 11.37 -9.96 -4.75
N THR A 54 11.13 -10.75 -5.78
CA THR A 54 9.82 -11.32 -6.07
C THR A 54 9.97 -12.83 -6.24
N GLY A 55 8.85 -13.52 -6.33
CA GLY A 55 8.88 -14.95 -6.62
C GLY A 55 9.54 -15.30 -7.95
N ALA A 56 9.64 -14.34 -8.87
CA ALA A 56 10.25 -14.51 -10.19
C ALA A 56 11.67 -13.92 -10.27
N GLY A 57 12.25 -13.50 -9.14
CA GLY A 57 13.58 -12.90 -9.09
C GLY A 57 13.51 -11.44 -8.66
N GLU A 58 14.62 -10.74 -8.82
CA GLU A 58 14.69 -9.32 -8.47
C GLU A 58 14.14 -8.46 -9.59
N ILE A 59 13.39 -7.41 -9.21
CA ILE A 59 12.95 -6.38 -10.14
C ILE A 59 13.35 -5.02 -9.60
N LYS A 60 13.45 -4.05 -10.51
CA LYS A 60 13.72 -2.67 -10.15
C LYS A 60 12.39 -1.94 -10.03
N VAL A 61 12.21 -1.23 -8.91
CA VAL A 61 11.03 -0.40 -8.67
C VAL A 61 11.48 0.98 -8.23
N GLU A 62 10.56 1.93 -8.30
CA GLU A 62 10.82 3.25 -7.76
C GLU A 62 10.24 3.31 -6.35
N ARG A 63 10.85 4.12 -5.51
CA ARG A 63 10.39 4.36 -4.14
C ARG A 63 9.92 5.79 -3.99
N GLY A 64 8.77 5.97 -3.36
CA GLY A 64 8.22 7.29 -3.08
C GLY A 64 7.52 7.29 -1.73
N ARG A 65 6.75 8.34 -1.50
CA ARG A 65 5.94 8.50 -0.29
C ARG A 65 4.56 9.01 -0.66
N ALA A 66 3.56 8.57 0.10
CA ALA A 66 2.19 8.99 -0.14
C ALA A 66 1.42 8.98 1.17
N TRP A 67 0.41 9.84 1.27
CA TRP A 67 -0.59 9.74 2.32
C TRP A 67 -1.54 8.61 1.94
N ILE A 68 -1.87 7.76 2.88
CA ILE A 68 -2.82 6.66 2.66
C ILE A 68 -3.83 6.68 3.79
N LYS A 69 -5.09 6.74 3.42
CA LYS A 69 -6.20 6.70 4.35
C LYS A 69 -6.91 5.36 4.22
N LEU A 70 -7.01 4.66 5.34
CA LEU A 70 -7.69 3.38 5.42
C LEU A 70 -8.68 3.47 6.58
N LYS A 71 -9.96 3.38 6.25
CA LYS A 71 -11.05 3.62 7.20
C LYS A 71 -10.91 5.03 7.79
N ASP A 72 -10.80 5.16 9.09
CA ASP A 72 -10.69 6.47 9.76
C ASP A 72 -9.24 6.85 10.10
N LYS A 73 -8.27 6.08 9.61
CA LYS A 73 -6.86 6.29 9.92
C LYS A 73 -6.10 6.71 8.69
N GLU A 74 -5.17 7.65 8.84
CA GLU A 74 -4.34 8.10 7.74
C GLU A 74 -2.96 8.48 8.23
N ASP A 75 -1.96 8.25 7.38
CA ASP A 75 -0.57 8.60 7.67
C ASP A 75 0.22 8.57 6.37
N VAL A 76 1.45 9.05 6.43
CA VAL A 76 2.40 9.00 5.32
C VAL A 76 3.16 7.69 5.39
N PHE A 77 3.24 7.01 4.25
CA PHE A 77 3.98 5.75 4.16
C PHE A 77 4.94 5.77 2.99
N PRO A 78 6.07 5.09 3.13
CA PRO A 78 6.88 4.77 1.96
C PRO A 78 6.08 3.81 1.08
N VAL A 79 6.20 3.99 -0.23
CA VAL A 79 5.51 3.13 -1.20
C VAL A 79 6.49 2.75 -2.30
N TRP A 80 6.26 1.59 -2.90
CA TRP A 80 6.91 1.24 -4.15
C TRP A 80 5.99 1.59 -5.30
N ILE A 81 6.59 2.01 -6.40
CA ILE A 81 5.89 2.36 -7.63
C ILE A 81 6.39 1.41 -8.70
N SER A 82 5.49 0.69 -9.34
CA SER A 82 5.87 -0.37 -10.26
C SER A 82 4.97 -0.42 -11.49
N ASP A 83 5.57 -0.68 -12.65
CA ASP A 83 4.85 -0.95 -13.88
C ASP A 83 4.30 -2.38 -13.93
N PHE A 84 4.76 -3.25 -13.05
CA PHE A 84 4.41 -4.67 -13.07
C PHE A 84 3.07 -4.97 -12.41
N VAL A 85 2.47 -4.00 -11.75
CA VAL A 85 1.17 -4.20 -11.09
C VAL A 85 0.14 -3.26 -11.69
N ASP A 86 -1.09 -3.70 -11.74
CA ASP A 86 -2.22 -2.92 -12.26
C ASP A 86 -3.22 -2.51 -11.19
N LYS A 87 -2.92 -2.83 -9.94
CA LYS A 87 -3.77 -2.51 -8.78
C LYS A 87 -2.88 -2.13 -7.60
N VAL A 88 -3.48 -1.46 -6.62
CA VAL A 88 -2.77 -1.14 -5.38
C VAL A 88 -2.69 -2.39 -4.53
N LEU A 89 -1.48 -2.70 -4.04
CA LEU A 89 -1.25 -3.79 -3.11
C LEU A 89 -0.92 -3.17 -1.75
N LEU A 90 -1.78 -3.42 -0.76
CA LEU A 90 -1.52 -2.93 0.60
C LEU A 90 -0.53 -3.84 1.29
N GLY A 91 0.64 -3.30 1.64
CA GLY A 91 1.68 -4.04 2.30
C GLY A 91 1.45 -4.17 3.80
N VAL A 92 2.22 -5.06 4.42
CA VAL A 92 2.07 -5.39 5.83
C VAL A 92 2.37 -4.20 6.76
N VAL A 93 3.25 -3.29 6.36
CA VAL A 93 3.62 -2.13 7.18
C VAL A 93 2.40 -1.25 7.48
N ILE A 94 1.52 -1.03 6.49
CA ILE A 94 0.31 -0.25 6.71
C ILE A 94 -0.61 -0.93 7.72
N LEU A 95 -0.81 -2.23 7.56
CA LEU A 95 -1.69 -2.97 8.47
C LEU A 95 -1.17 -2.93 9.89
N GLU A 96 0.13 -3.16 10.06
CA GLU A 96 0.73 -3.12 11.39
C GLU A 96 0.69 -1.71 11.98
N SER A 97 0.98 -0.71 11.18
CA SER A 97 1.00 0.67 11.64
C SER A 97 -0.39 1.14 12.10
N PHE A 98 -1.44 0.73 11.41
CA PHE A 98 -2.80 1.13 11.76
C PHE A 98 -3.47 0.17 12.76
N GLY A 99 -2.81 -0.94 13.08
CA GLY A 99 -3.38 -1.90 14.01
C GLY A 99 -4.50 -2.75 13.41
N PHE A 100 -4.35 -3.13 12.14
CA PHE A 100 -5.28 -4.04 11.47
C PHE A 100 -4.63 -5.39 11.22
N GLU A 101 -5.45 -6.41 11.19
CA GLU A 101 -5.06 -7.73 10.70
C GLU A 101 -6.18 -8.30 9.85
N VAL A 102 -5.83 -9.27 9.01
CA VAL A 102 -6.83 -9.94 8.19
C VAL A 102 -7.44 -11.07 9.00
N ASP A 103 -8.77 -11.07 9.10
CA ASP A 103 -9.49 -12.19 9.72
C ASP A 103 -9.50 -13.35 8.73
N PRO A 104 -8.84 -14.46 9.03
CA PRO A 104 -8.79 -15.58 8.08
C PRO A 104 -10.15 -16.24 7.82
N ALA A 105 -11.10 -16.09 8.73
CA ALA A 105 -12.42 -16.68 8.54
C ALA A 105 -13.27 -15.89 7.55
N THR A 106 -13.14 -14.56 7.52
CA THR A 106 -14.00 -13.71 6.69
C THR A 106 -13.24 -13.00 5.57
N GLY A 107 -11.90 -12.94 5.65
CA GLY A 107 -11.09 -12.16 4.73
C GLY A 107 -11.17 -10.67 4.96
N LYS A 108 -11.85 -10.22 6.00
CA LYS A 108 -12.01 -8.80 6.30
C LYS A 108 -10.94 -8.33 7.27
N LEU A 109 -10.69 -7.02 7.24
CA LEU A 109 -9.80 -6.41 8.21
C LEU A 109 -10.52 -6.27 9.55
N LYS A 110 -9.79 -6.56 10.62
CA LYS A 110 -10.26 -6.30 11.98
C LYS A 110 -9.18 -5.56 12.74
N GLU A 111 -9.59 -4.77 13.71
CA GLU A 111 -8.65 -4.04 14.55
C GLU A 111 -7.99 -4.96 15.56
N ARG A 112 -6.75 -4.64 15.89
CA ARG A 112 -6.03 -5.26 16.99
C ARG A 112 -5.29 -4.15 17.74
N PRO A 113 -4.99 -4.33 19.04
CA PRO A 113 -4.24 -3.32 19.77
C PRO A 113 -2.85 -3.13 19.19
N LEU A 114 -2.40 -1.87 19.19
CA LEU A 114 -1.01 -1.58 18.91
C LEU A 114 -0.18 -2.01 20.12
N LEU A 115 0.93 -2.66 19.88
CA LEU A 115 1.76 -3.21 20.95
C LEU A 115 3.08 -2.45 21.03
N LEU A 116 3.45 -2.08 22.24
CA LEU A 116 4.77 -1.48 22.48
C LEU A 116 5.83 -2.58 22.54
N TYR A 117 5.47 -3.70 23.13
CA TYR A 117 6.33 -4.90 23.22
C TYR A 117 5.51 -6.14 23.51
#